data_7646eb98f3a3818cbf8f848e8db79bbd
#
_entry.id   7646eb98f3a3818cbf8f848e8db79bbd
#
_cell.length_a   1.000
_cell.length_b   1.000
_cell.length_c   1.000
_cell.angle_alpha   90.00
_cell.angle_beta   90.00
_cell.angle_gamma   90.00
#
_symmetry.space_group_name_H-M   'P 1'
#
loop_
_entity.id
_entity.type
_entity.pdbx_description
1 polymer ?
#
loop_
_entity_poly.entity_id
_entity_poly.type
_entity_poly.pdbx_seq_one_letter_code
_entity_poly.pdbx_strand_id
1 'polypeptide(L)'
;MTIWRTLFAITAASALLLTGCSQNITGTAVTAVAGAGDIAAAGGDEEQCTAVDAPLDDIPGEDDGEPLLRIPVPDGWERNSMMDSEIIRYTIVSTDLISNDFAPNAVVTLESVRGSQAADEVFEENRANLENGLGAFDLETVSNTTCGLPSETTHYVAPPMGPAPERPIIMHAVVAEDGGFTYLATLTIQTTDPTDPRYVADSQEIIDGFQMLVPGS
;
A
#
# COMPACT_ATOMS: atom_id res chain seq x y z
N MET A 1 9.57 -28.77 -53.37
CA MET A 1 10.95 -28.81 -53.91
C MET A 1 11.87 -28.32 -52.81
N THR A 2 12.49 -29.28 -52.17
CA THR A 2 13.92 -29.65 -52.07
C THR A 2 14.58 -28.90 -50.90
N ILE A 3 14.63 -29.48 -49.70
CA ILE A 3 15.68 -30.27 -49.02
C ILE A 3 17.09 -29.64 -49.17
N TRP A 4 17.78 -29.29 -48.08
CA TRP A 4 18.96 -29.98 -47.61
C TRP A 4 19.42 -29.62 -46.21
N ARG A 5 19.73 -30.70 -45.51
CA ARG A 5 20.36 -30.86 -44.19
C ARG A 5 21.83 -30.51 -44.26
N THR A 6 22.42 -30.03 -43.19
CA THR A 6 23.69 -30.58 -42.68
C THR A 6 23.91 -30.28 -41.22
N LEU A 7 24.11 -31.34 -40.44
CA LEU A 7 24.66 -31.37 -39.08
C LEU A 7 26.15 -31.00 -39.08
N PHE A 8 26.57 -30.32 -38.02
CA PHE A 8 27.90 -30.56 -37.43
C PHE A 8 27.85 -30.38 -35.92
N ALA A 9 28.11 -31.51 -35.25
CA ALA A 9 28.41 -31.57 -33.82
C ALA A 9 29.93 -31.36 -33.63
N ILE A 10 30.28 -30.54 -32.64
CA ILE A 10 31.62 -30.56 -32.06
C ILE A 10 31.44 -30.38 -30.53
N THR A 11 31.76 -31.46 -29.82
CA THR A 11 31.98 -31.54 -28.40
C THR A 11 33.34 -30.98 -28.02
N ALA A 12 33.41 -30.08 -27.04
CA ALA A 12 34.62 -29.79 -26.30
C ALA A 12 34.28 -29.69 -24.79
N ALA A 13 34.64 -30.73 -24.07
CA ALA A 13 34.65 -30.78 -22.61
C ALA A 13 35.86 -29.98 -22.09
N SER A 14 35.61 -28.97 -21.25
CA SER A 14 36.65 -28.31 -20.46
C SER A 14 36.29 -28.43 -18.97
N ALA A 15 36.96 -29.30 -18.29
CA ALA A 15 36.94 -29.43 -16.81
C ALA A 15 37.69 -28.26 -16.20
N LEU A 16 36.99 -27.40 -15.45
CA LEU A 16 37.57 -26.37 -14.58
C LEU A 16 37.56 -26.88 -13.16
N LEU A 17 38.77 -27.15 -12.63
CA LEU A 17 39.06 -27.47 -11.23
C LEU A 17 38.80 -26.21 -10.38
N LEU A 18 37.79 -26.25 -9.56
CA LEU A 18 37.54 -25.28 -8.49
C LEU A 18 38.39 -25.66 -7.26
N THR A 19 39.51 -24.97 -7.07
CA THR A 19 40.24 -24.98 -5.81
C THR A 19 39.52 -24.06 -4.83
N GLY A 20 38.75 -24.65 -3.93
CA GLY A 20 38.12 -23.96 -2.81
C GLY A 20 39.17 -23.55 -1.78
N CYS A 21 39.40 -22.24 -1.61
CA CYS A 21 40.06 -21.70 -0.44
C CYS A 21 39.03 -21.61 0.71
N SER A 22 39.11 -22.58 1.65
CA SER A 22 38.41 -22.45 2.92
C SER A 22 39.20 -21.48 3.80
N GLN A 23 38.73 -20.29 4.01
CA GLN A 23 39.21 -19.38 5.04
C GLN A 23 38.48 -19.68 6.35
N ASN A 24 39.21 -20.28 7.31
CA ASN A 24 38.74 -20.34 8.69
C ASN A 24 38.84 -18.94 9.30
N ILE A 25 37.70 -18.28 9.46
CA ILE A 25 37.60 -17.02 10.22
C ILE A 25 37.37 -17.44 11.68
N THR A 26 38.44 -17.38 12.50
CA THR A 26 38.32 -17.46 13.96
C THR A 26 37.83 -16.09 14.47
N GLY A 27 36.51 -15.91 14.53
CA GLY A 27 35.92 -14.73 15.14
C GLY A 27 35.88 -14.84 16.65
N THR A 28 36.63 -13.98 17.34
CA THR A 28 36.47 -13.76 18.78
C THR A 28 35.19 -12.96 18.97
N ALA A 29 34.22 -13.50 19.73
CA ALA A 29 33.01 -12.75 20.08
C ALA A 29 33.41 -11.57 20.98
N VAL A 30 33.38 -10.37 20.44
CA VAL A 30 33.41 -9.12 21.21
C VAL A 30 31.99 -8.79 21.60
N THR A 31 31.72 -8.72 22.88
CA THR A 31 30.48 -8.20 23.40
C THR A 31 30.34 -6.73 22.94
N ALA A 32 29.42 -6.45 22.05
CA ALA A 32 29.09 -5.07 21.67
C ALA A 32 28.51 -4.37 22.88
N VAL A 33 29.22 -3.34 23.34
CA VAL A 33 28.70 -2.34 24.28
C VAL A 33 27.63 -1.54 23.53
N ALA A 34 26.42 -1.54 24.07
CA ALA A 34 25.34 -0.70 23.57
C ALA A 34 25.81 0.77 23.54
N GLY A 35 25.81 1.35 22.37
CA GLY A 35 26.21 2.74 22.16
C GLY A 35 25.93 3.20 20.75
N ALA A 36 24.76 3.78 20.57
CA ALA A 36 24.39 4.85 19.65
C ALA A 36 24.68 4.65 18.15
N GLY A 37 23.62 4.58 17.41
CA GLY A 37 23.58 4.78 15.98
C GLY A 37 22.45 3.99 15.34
N ASP A 38 21.21 4.21 15.75
CA ASP A 38 20.05 3.79 14.98
C ASP A 38 20.10 4.48 13.62
N ILE A 39 20.59 3.76 12.63
CA ILE A 39 20.22 4.04 11.27
C ILE A 39 18.81 3.47 11.19
N ALA A 40 17.80 4.34 11.33
CA ALA A 40 16.42 3.97 11.12
C ALA A 40 16.33 3.30 9.75
N ALA A 41 16.05 2.01 9.72
CA ALA A 41 15.61 1.33 8.53
C ALA A 41 14.31 2.04 8.10
N ALA A 42 14.28 2.55 6.87
CA ALA A 42 13.09 3.17 6.29
C ALA A 42 12.09 2.06 5.92
N GLY A 43 11.46 1.49 6.92
CA GLY A 43 10.40 0.50 6.79
C GLY A 43 9.26 0.90 7.72
N GLY A 44 8.02 0.68 7.28
CA GLY A 44 6.85 0.91 8.12
C GLY A 44 6.99 0.08 9.40
N ASP A 45 7.17 0.76 10.53
CA ASP A 45 7.38 0.15 11.83
C ASP A 45 6.12 0.33 12.67
N GLU A 46 5.64 -0.74 13.29
CA GLU A 46 4.42 -0.71 14.12
C GLU A 46 4.52 0.31 15.27
N GLU A 47 5.72 0.55 15.80
CA GLU A 47 5.96 1.58 16.84
C GLU A 47 5.74 3.01 16.32
N GLN A 48 5.79 3.22 15.00
CA GLN A 48 5.58 4.53 14.37
C GLN A 48 4.15 4.73 13.87
N CYS A 49 3.28 3.73 14.01
CA CYS A 49 1.88 3.85 13.65
C CYS A 49 1.11 4.61 14.73
N THR A 50 0.13 5.39 14.29
CA THR A 50 -0.78 6.08 15.21
C THR A 50 -1.74 5.07 15.84
N ALA A 51 -1.82 5.06 17.16
CA ALA A 51 -2.81 4.26 17.88
C ALA A 51 -4.18 4.96 17.86
N VAL A 52 -5.24 4.18 17.63
CA VAL A 52 -6.63 4.63 17.62
C VAL A 52 -7.47 3.74 18.52
N ASP A 53 -8.71 4.17 18.85
CA ASP A 53 -9.60 3.41 19.73
C ASP A 53 -10.32 2.28 19.00
N ALA A 54 -10.62 2.45 17.70
CA ALA A 54 -11.27 1.43 16.87
C ALA A 54 -10.40 0.17 16.73
N PRO A 55 -11.01 -1.03 16.75
CA PRO A 55 -10.27 -2.26 16.47
C PRO A 55 -9.69 -2.24 15.07
N LEU A 56 -8.49 -2.83 14.92
CA LEU A 56 -7.83 -2.99 13.64
C LEU A 56 -8.16 -4.35 13.03
N ASP A 57 -8.61 -4.34 11.77
CA ASP A 57 -8.72 -5.55 10.97
C ASP A 57 -7.45 -5.72 10.11
N ASP A 58 -6.90 -6.92 10.11
CA ASP A 58 -5.82 -7.30 9.20
C ASP A 58 -6.39 -7.49 7.79
N ILE A 59 -5.74 -6.88 6.80
CA ILE A 59 -6.09 -7.01 5.39
C ILE A 59 -5.27 -8.15 4.80
N PRO A 60 -5.89 -9.23 4.30
CA PRO A 60 -5.15 -10.36 3.75
C PRO A 60 -4.28 -9.95 2.55
N GLY A 61 -3.00 -10.32 2.58
CA GLY A 61 -2.11 -10.24 1.41
C GLY A 61 -2.42 -11.38 0.42
N GLU A 62 -2.05 -11.21 -0.84
CA GLU A 62 -2.12 -12.25 -1.86
C GLU A 62 -0.79 -12.98 -2.04
N ASP A 63 0.32 -12.26 -1.81
CA ASP A 63 1.68 -12.77 -1.94
C ASP A 63 2.47 -12.62 -0.63
N ASP A 64 3.39 -13.55 -0.35
CA ASP A 64 4.22 -13.58 0.87
C ASP A 64 5.16 -12.36 1.03
N GLY A 65 5.36 -11.58 -0.02
CA GLY A 65 6.24 -10.40 -0.03
C GLY A 65 5.51 -9.05 0.02
N GLU A 66 4.19 -9.07 0.12
CA GLU A 66 3.40 -7.83 0.20
C GLU A 66 3.51 -7.18 1.59
N PRO A 67 3.43 -5.84 1.67
CA PRO A 67 3.26 -5.16 2.94
C PRO A 67 2.01 -5.64 3.69
N LEU A 68 2.11 -5.76 5.01
CA LEU A 68 0.96 -5.98 5.86
C LEU A 68 0.14 -4.70 5.95
N LEU A 69 -1.13 -4.77 5.60
CA LEU A 69 -2.07 -3.66 5.72
C LEU A 69 -3.05 -3.93 6.85
N ARG A 70 -3.41 -2.87 7.60
CA ARG A 70 -4.47 -2.91 8.62
C ARG A 70 -5.34 -1.67 8.49
N ILE A 71 -6.62 -1.83 8.81
CA ILE A 71 -7.59 -0.74 8.77
C ILE A 71 -8.38 -0.69 10.08
N PRO A 72 -8.57 0.50 10.69
CA PRO A 72 -9.54 0.66 11.78
C PRO A 72 -10.96 0.40 11.30
N VAL A 73 -11.75 -0.28 12.14
CA VAL A 73 -13.17 -0.54 11.89
C VAL A 73 -13.98 0.09 13.02
N PRO A 74 -14.39 1.38 12.91
CA PRO A 74 -15.20 2.05 13.92
C PRO A 74 -16.56 1.36 14.12
N ASP A 75 -17.20 1.60 15.26
CA ASP A 75 -18.52 1.07 15.56
C ASP A 75 -19.55 1.43 14.46
N GLY A 76 -20.27 0.43 13.95
CA GLY A 76 -21.27 0.60 12.87
C GLY A 76 -20.69 0.58 11.46
N TRP A 77 -19.38 0.34 11.32
CA TRP A 77 -18.76 -0.05 10.06
C TRP A 77 -18.60 -1.57 10.02
N GLU A 78 -18.85 -2.15 8.87
CA GLU A 78 -18.80 -3.59 8.68
C GLU A 78 -18.05 -3.97 7.40
N ARG A 79 -17.35 -5.10 7.43
CA ARG A 79 -16.67 -5.69 6.26
C ARG A 79 -17.65 -5.99 5.14
N ASN A 80 -17.34 -5.58 3.92
CA ASN A 80 -18.07 -5.90 2.70
C ASN A 80 -17.13 -6.46 1.65
N SER A 81 -17.23 -7.75 1.34
CA SER A 81 -16.34 -8.44 0.40
C SER A 81 -16.86 -8.51 -1.05
N MET A 82 -17.97 -7.83 -1.36
CA MET A 82 -18.58 -7.95 -2.70
C MET A 82 -17.72 -7.38 -3.83
N MET A 83 -16.80 -6.49 -3.52
CA MET A 83 -15.91 -5.83 -4.48
C MET A 83 -14.47 -6.34 -4.44
N ASP A 84 -14.17 -7.34 -3.65
CA ASP A 84 -12.81 -7.88 -3.51
C ASP A 84 -12.26 -8.34 -4.86
N SER A 85 -11.01 -8.00 -5.12
CA SER A 85 -10.27 -8.34 -6.33
C SER A 85 -8.76 -8.29 -6.06
N GLU A 86 -7.94 -8.63 -7.03
CA GLU A 86 -6.48 -8.49 -6.93
C GLU A 86 -6.02 -7.06 -6.57
N ILE A 87 -6.81 -6.04 -6.88
CA ILE A 87 -6.51 -4.64 -6.59
C ILE A 87 -7.26 -4.16 -5.34
N ILE A 88 -8.59 -4.42 -5.26
CA ILE A 88 -9.41 -4.04 -4.11
C ILE A 88 -9.24 -5.10 -3.04
N ARG A 89 -8.46 -4.78 -2.02
CA ARG A 89 -8.09 -5.73 -0.96
C ARG A 89 -9.10 -5.78 0.17
N TYR A 90 -9.73 -4.65 0.46
CA TYR A 90 -10.62 -4.54 1.61
C TYR A 90 -11.63 -3.42 1.44
N THR A 91 -12.86 -3.66 1.89
CA THR A 91 -13.90 -2.62 1.92
C THR A 91 -14.67 -2.73 3.22
N ILE A 92 -14.89 -1.62 3.90
CA ILE A 92 -15.83 -1.48 4.99
C ILE A 92 -16.92 -0.48 4.63
N VAL A 93 -18.13 -0.68 5.13
CA VAL A 93 -19.34 0.11 4.81
C VAL A 93 -20.07 0.45 6.09
N SER A 94 -20.56 1.67 6.22
CA SER A 94 -21.48 2.06 7.29
C SER A 94 -22.90 2.17 6.77
N THR A 95 -23.78 1.24 7.19
CA THR A 95 -25.20 1.27 6.82
C THR A 95 -26.01 2.22 7.69
N ASP A 96 -25.48 2.61 8.84
CA ASP A 96 -26.12 3.55 9.78
C ASP A 96 -26.02 5.01 9.29
N LEU A 97 -25.05 5.30 8.40
CA LEU A 97 -24.77 6.64 7.88
C LEU A 97 -25.26 6.83 6.43
N ILE A 98 -26.21 6.02 5.95
CA ILE A 98 -26.76 6.15 4.61
C ILE A 98 -27.36 7.53 4.42
N SER A 99 -26.93 8.22 3.37
CA SER A 99 -27.49 9.49 2.92
C SER A 99 -27.66 9.48 1.40
N ASN A 100 -28.76 10.02 0.88
CA ASN A 100 -29.08 10.05 -0.55
C ASN A 100 -28.94 8.69 -1.25
N ASP A 101 -29.41 7.62 -0.62
CA ASP A 101 -29.30 6.23 -1.09
C ASP A 101 -27.86 5.73 -1.27
N PHE A 102 -26.88 6.41 -0.67
CA PHE A 102 -25.47 6.05 -0.68
C PHE A 102 -24.98 5.72 0.73
N ALA A 103 -24.39 4.54 0.89
CA ALA A 103 -23.75 4.14 2.14
C ALA A 103 -22.28 4.58 2.13
N PRO A 104 -21.82 5.36 3.13
CA PRO A 104 -20.40 5.66 3.27
C PRO A 104 -19.58 4.38 3.30
N ASN A 105 -18.43 4.41 2.64
CA ASN A 105 -17.55 3.26 2.59
C ASN A 105 -16.08 3.69 2.54
N ALA A 106 -15.22 2.79 3.02
CA ALA A 106 -13.77 2.91 2.93
C ALA A 106 -13.24 1.71 2.16
N VAL A 107 -12.49 1.97 1.10
CA VAL A 107 -11.94 0.97 0.19
C VAL A 107 -10.43 1.04 0.23
N VAL A 108 -9.77 -0.10 0.47
CA VAL A 108 -8.32 -0.23 0.40
C VAL A 108 -7.92 -0.94 -0.87
N THR A 109 -7.01 -0.32 -1.63
CA THR A 109 -6.36 -0.95 -2.78
C THR A 109 -4.87 -1.10 -2.51
N LEU A 110 -4.26 -2.09 -3.14
CA LEU A 110 -2.80 -2.26 -3.16
C LEU A 110 -2.36 -2.50 -4.61
N GLU A 111 -1.47 -1.65 -5.07
CA GLU A 111 -0.83 -1.76 -6.37
C GLU A 111 0.67 -1.91 -6.19
N SER A 112 1.33 -2.61 -7.10
CA SER A 112 2.78 -2.77 -7.07
C SER A 112 3.39 -2.66 -8.44
N VAL A 113 4.61 -2.13 -8.49
CA VAL A 113 5.43 -2.07 -9.70
C VAL A 113 6.85 -2.55 -9.37
N ARG A 114 7.43 -3.29 -10.29
CA ARG A 114 8.82 -3.75 -10.14
C ARG A 114 9.80 -2.59 -10.28
N GLY A 115 10.74 -2.51 -9.36
CA GLY A 115 11.77 -1.48 -9.30
C GLY A 115 11.52 -0.49 -8.17
N SER A 116 12.45 0.45 -8.00
CA SER A 116 12.35 1.55 -7.04
C SER A 116 11.85 2.78 -7.77
N GLN A 117 10.80 3.40 -7.25
CA GLN A 117 10.25 4.69 -7.71
C GLN A 117 10.20 5.66 -6.53
N ALA A 118 10.59 6.90 -6.76
CA ALA A 118 10.47 7.92 -5.73
C ALA A 118 9.00 8.14 -5.32
N ALA A 119 8.73 8.22 -4.03
CA ALA A 119 7.36 8.36 -3.52
C ALA A 119 6.64 9.59 -4.12
N ASP A 120 7.36 10.70 -4.29
CA ASP A 120 6.80 11.92 -4.88
C ASP A 120 6.32 11.71 -6.32
N GLU A 121 7.05 10.92 -7.12
CA GLU A 121 6.67 10.58 -8.51
C GLU A 121 5.41 9.69 -8.51
N VAL A 122 5.34 8.71 -7.61
CA VAL A 122 4.16 7.84 -7.45
C VAL A 122 2.93 8.65 -7.06
N PHE A 123 3.07 9.57 -6.10
CA PHE A 123 1.96 10.45 -5.68
C PHE A 123 1.52 11.40 -6.80
N GLU A 124 2.45 11.98 -7.56
CA GLU A 124 2.12 12.84 -8.70
C GLU A 124 1.33 12.07 -9.76
N GLU A 125 1.76 10.85 -10.11
CA GLU A 125 1.05 9.99 -11.05
C GLU A 125 -0.33 9.61 -10.53
N ASN A 126 -0.46 9.28 -9.25
CA ASN A 126 -1.73 8.96 -8.62
C ASN A 126 -2.72 10.13 -8.69
N ARG A 127 -2.30 11.36 -8.34
CA ARG A 127 -3.13 12.57 -8.48
C ARG A 127 -3.51 12.86 -9.94
N ALA A 128 -2.56 12.70 -10.87
CA ALA A 128 -2.84 12.86 -12.30
C ALA A 128 -3.88 11.86 -12.81
N ASN A 129 -3.88 10.62 -12.28
CA ASN A 129 -4.90 9.61 -12.58
C ASN A 129 -6.28 9.98 -12.03
N LEU A 130 -6.36 10.60 -10.85
CA LEU A 130 -7.63 11.13 -10.31
C LEU A 130 -8.22 12.18 -11.24
N GLU A 131 -7.43 13.17 -11.68
CA GLU A 131 -7.90 14.25 -12.55
C GLU A 131 -8.21 13.76 -13.98
N ASN A 132 -7.27 13.08 -14.61
CA ASN A 132 -7.36 12.73 -16.02
C ASN A 132 -8.11 11.40 -16.28
N GLY A 133 -8.03 10.45 -15.35
CA GLY A 133 -8.68 9.14 -15.48
C GLY A 133 -10.09 9.11 -14.92
N LEU A 134 -10.30 9.68 -13.73
CA LEU A 134 -11.60 9.71 -13.07
C LEU A 134 -12.39 11.01 -13.27
N GLY A 135 -11.74 12.08 -13.74
CA GLY A 135 -12.35 13.40 -13.86
C GLY A 135 -12.60 14.07 -12.51
N ALA A 136 -11.81 13.71 -11.48
CA ALA A 136 -11.86 14.33 -10.17
C ALA A 136 -11.50 15.83 -10.28
N PHE A 137 -12.06 16.63 -9.41
CA PHE A 137 -11.82 18.08 -9.36
C PHE A 137 -11.77 18.57 -7.91
N ASP A 138 -11.34 19.83 -7.71
CA ASP A 138 -11.15 20.46 -6.41
C ASP A 138 -10.20 19.64 -5.49
N LEU A 139 -9.06 19.23 -6.04
CA LEU A 139 -8.07 18.47 -5.29
C LEU A 139 -7.31 19.34 -4.29
N GLU A 140 -7.36 18.96 -3.02
CA GLU A 140 -6.57 19.55 -1.94
C GLU A 140 -5.72 18.45 -1.28
N THR A 141 -4.38 18.55 -1.39
CA THR A 141 -3.44 17.50 -0.95
C THR A 141 -2.54 17.99 0.19
N VAL A 142 -2.34 17.14 1.19
CA VAL A 142 -1.42 17.34 2.30
C VAL A 142 -0.48 16.14 2.41
N SER A 143 0.82 16.40 2.45
CA SER A 143 1.84 15.37 2.68
C SER A 143 1.88 14.96 4.15
N ASN A 144 2.01 13.67 4.41
CA ASN A 144 1.99 13.03 5.73
C ASN A 144 3.08 11.96 5.86
N THR A 145 3.08 11.28 6.99
CA THR A 145 3.78 10.01 7.21
C THR A 145 2.82 9.02 7.88
N THR A 146 2.83 7.76 7.42
CA THR A 146 2.00 6.67 7.96
C THR A 146 2.91 5.52 8.33
N CYS A 147 2.98 5.16 9.62
CA CYS A 147 3.91 4.16 10.15
C CYS A 147 5.38 4.39 9.73
N GLY A 148 5.80 5.68 9.64
CA GLY A 148 7.14 6.07 9.18
C GLY A 148 7.33 6.10 7.66
N LEU A 149 6.35 5.63 6.87
CA LEU A 149 6.39 5.66 5.41
C LEU A 149 5.87 6.99 4.85
N PRO A 150 6.37 7.45 3.69
CA PRO A 150 5.81 8.60 2.99
C PRO A 150 4.34 8.37 2.66
N SER A 151 3.51 9.37 2.95
CA SER A 151 2.09 9.34 2.62
C SER A 151 1.55 10.72 2.26
N GLU A 152 0.37 10.76 1.63
CA GLU A 152 -0.39 11.98 1.40
C GLU A 152 -1.90 11.74 1.55
N THR A 153 -2.61 12.78 1.96
CA THR A 153 -4.07 12.77 2.00
C THR A 153 -4.59 13.80 1.02
N THR A 154 -5.42 13.37 0.07
CA THR A 154 -6.05 14.21 -0.94
C THR A 154 -7.56 14.21 -0.75
N HIS A 155 -8.13 15.38 -0.53
CA HIS A 155 -9.57 15.63 -0.59
C HIS A 155 -9.93 16.03 -2.03
N TYR A 156 -10.99 15.47 -2.57
CA TYR A 156 -11.45 15.82 -3.92
C TYR A 156 -12.94 15.52 -4.09
N VAL A 157 -13.51 16.01 -5.19
CA VAL A 157 -14.87 15.67 -5.60
C VAL A 157 -14.82 14.73 -6.80
N ALA A 158 -15.48 13.56 -6.66
CA ALA A 158 -15.66 12.64 -7.77
C ALA A 158 -16.95 12.97 -8.54
N PRO A 159 -16.91 13.00 -9.89
CA PRO A 159 -18.11 13.15 -10.69
C PRO A 159 -19.05 11.95 -10.53
N PRO A 160 -20.31 12.05 -10.96
CA PRO A 160 -21.22 10.92 -10.97
C PRO A 160 -20.64 9.74 -11.76
N MET A 161 -20.70 8.52 -11.16
CA MET A 161 -20.18 7.31 -11.79
C MET A 161 -21.17 6.15 -11.61
N GLY A 162 -21.79 5.71 -12.69
CA GLY A 162 -22.83 4.69 -12.63
C GLY A 162 -23.99 5.12 -11.70
N PRO A 163 -24.34 4.33 -10.68
CA PRO A 163 -25.39 4.69 -9.73
C PRO A 163 -24.90 5.67 -8.64
N ALA A 164 -23.60 5.86 -8.49
CA ALA A 164 -23.04 6.74 -7.48
C ALA A 164 -23.12 8.20 -7.92
N PRO A 165 -23.69 9.11 -7.09
CA PRO A 165 -23.77 10.54 -7.42
C PRO A 165 -22.38 11.20 -7.33
N GLU A 166 -22.32 12.47 -7.74
CA GLU A 166 -21.22 13.35 -7.40
C GLU A 166 -21.05 13.39 -5.87
N ARG A 167 -19.81 13.24 -5.39
CA ARG A 167 -19.55 13.15 -3.96
C ARG A 167 -18.13 13.52 -3.59
N PRO A 168 -17.94 14.07 -2.38
CA PRO A 168 -16.62 14.28 -1.81
C PRO A 168 -15.98 12.94 -1.44
N ILE A 169 -14.68 12.87 -1.66
CA ILE A 169 -13.84 11.70 -1.34
C ILE A 169 -12.59 12.17 -0.59
N ILE A 170 -12.16 11.36 0.36
CA ILE A 170 -10.85 11.47 0.99
C ILE A 170 -10.04 10.25 0.53
N MET A 171 -8.89 10.49 -0.08
CA MET A 171 -7.94 9.44 -0.42
C MET A 171 -6.66 9.62 0.40
N HIS A 172 -6.27 8.59 1.11
CA HIS A 172 -5.00 8.52 1.80
C HIS A 172 -4.12 7.50 1.09
N ALA A 173 -2.98 7.95 0.57
CA ALA A 173 -2.04 7.15 -0.20
C ALA A 173 -0.74 6.97 0.59
N VAL A 174 -0.21 5.74 0.62
CA VAL A 174 1.04 5.39 1.31
C VAL A 174 1.93 4.64 0.34
N VAL A 175 3.21 5.01 0.26
CA VAL A 175 4.21 4.39 -0.61
C VAL A 175 5.25 3.67 0.23
N ALA A 176 5.58 2.44 -0.17
CA ALA A 176 6.68 1.66 0.41
C ALA A 176 7.52 1.00 -0.68
N GLU A 177 8.80 0.79 -0.39
CA GLU A 177 9.71 -0.02 -1.21
C GLU A 177 10.13 -1.25 -0.42
N ASP A 178 9.90 -2.44 -0.99
CA ASP A 178 10.39 -3.70 -0.43
C ASP A 178 10.60 -4.77 -1.51
N GLY A 179 11.54 -5.68 -1.28
CA GLY A 179 11.75 -6.84 -2.14
C GLY A 179 12.03 -6.53 -3.62
N GLY A 180 12.41 -5.28 -3.94
CA GLY A 180 12.62 -4.83 -5.32
C GLY A 180 11.34 -4.42 -6.04
N PHE A 181 10.30 -4.10 -5.28
CA PHE A 181 9.03 -3.51 -5.74
C PHE A 181 8.79 -2.19 -5.02
N THR A 182 8.06 -1.32 -5.70
CA THR A 182 7.39 -0.16 -5.10
C THR A 182 5.92 -0.47 -4.97
N TYR A 183 5.38 -0.31 -3.78
CA TYR A 183 3.98 -0.54 -3.44
C TYR A 183 3.27 0.79 -3.21
N LEU A 184 2.06 0.91 -3.71
CA LEU A 184 1.14 2.00 -3.42
C LEU A 184 -0.12 1.42 -2.79
N ALA A 185 -0.33 1.70 -1.51
CA ALA A 185 -1.61 1.44 -0.86
C ALA A 185 -2.46 2.70 -0.89
N THR A 186 -3.73 2.61 -1.33
CA THR A 186 -4.67 3.71 -1.20
C THR A 186 -5.87 3.32 -0.37
N LEU A 187 -6.20 4.15 0.60
CA LEU A 187 -7.44 4.11 1.37
C LEU A 187 -8.35 5.22 0.87
N THR A 188 -9.48 4.86 0.26
CA THR A 188 -10.45 5.82 -0.31
C THR A 188 -11.73 5.80 0.50
N ILE A 189 -12.07 6.91 1.18
CA ILE A 189 -13.26 7.04 2.00
C ILE A 189 -14.23 8.00 1.32
N GLN A 190 -15.50 7.61 1.20
CA GLN A 190 -16.49 8.37 0.43
C GLN A 190 -17.85 8.39 1.10
N THR A 191 -18.56 9.52 0.94
CA THR A 191 -19.90 9.77 1.45
C THR A 191 -20.64 10.78 0.57
N THR A 192 -21.94 10.89 0.74
CA THR A 192 -22.77 11.98 0.21
C THR A 192 -23.17 13.01 1.26
N ASP A 193 -22.79 12.81 2.52
CA ASP A 193 -22.94 13.78 3.62
C ASP A 193 -21.62 13.94 4.39
N PRO A 194 -20.70 14.78 3.88
CA PRO A 194 -19.40 15.00 4.51
C PRO A 194 -19.48 15.82 5.80
N THR A 195 -20.67 16.33 6.16
CA THR A 195 -20.87 17.18 7.34
C THR A 195 -21.45 16.42 8.51
N ASP A 196 -21.85 15.14 8.34
CA ASP A 196 -22.30 14.30 9.44
C ASP A 196 -21.16 14.16 10.48
N PRO A 197 -21.40 14.55 11.75
CA PRO A 197 -20.33 14.55 12.75
C PRO A 197 -19.73 13.17 13.04
N ARG A 198 -20.54 12.11 12.92
CA ARG A 198 -20.08 10.73 13.11
C ARG A 198 -19.19 10.31 11.93
N TYR A 199 -19.62 10.60 10.69
CA TYR A 199 -18.78 10.33 9.51
C TYR A 199 -17.44 11.06 9.61
N VAL A 200 -17.42 12.32 10.03
CA VAL A 200 -16.19 13.10 10.19
C VAL A 200 -15.26 12.45 11.22
N ALA A 201 -15.79 12.03 12.37
CA ALA A 201 -15.01 11.36 13.40
C ALA A 201 -14.48 10.00 12.93
N ASP A 202 -15.38 9.16 12.38
CA ASP A 202 -15.03 7.82 11.91
C ASP A 202 -13.99 7.87 10.76
N SER A 203 -14.18 8.76 9.79
CA SER A 203 -13.25 8.89 8.66
C SER A 203 -11.86 9.36 9.11
N GLN A 204 -11.78 10.26 10.08
CA GLN A 204 -10.51 10.67 10.66
C GLN A 204 -9.82 9.52 11.40
N GLU A 205 -10.57 8.76 12.21
CA GLU A 205 -10.03 7.60 12.92
C GLU A 205 -9.54 6.51 11.96
N ILE A 206 -10.28 6.25 10.86
CA ILE A 206 -9.88 5.31 9.83
C ILE A 206 -8.57 5.73 9.16
N ILE A 207 -8.40 7.03 8.85
CA ILE A 207 -7.18 7.54 8.22
C ILE A 207 -6.01 7.50 9.19
N ASP A 208 -6.20 8.00 10.41
CA ASP A 208 -5.13 8.12 11.41
C ASP A 208 -4.58 6.75 11.83
N GLY A 209 -5.44 5.75 11.92
CA GLY A 209 -5.07 4.40 12.32
C GLY A 209 -4.78 3.43 11.17
N PHE A 210 -4.87 3.85 9.90
CA PHE A 210 -4.47 3.00 8.78
C PHE A 210 -2.99 2.66 8.85
N GLN A 211 -2.64 1.39 8.60
CA GLN A 211 -1.27 0.91 8.72
C GLN A 211 -0.81 0.21 7.45
N MET A 212 0.44 0.50 7.08
CA MET A 212 1.21 -0.23 6.09
C MET A 212 2.56 -0.58 6.69
N LEU A 213 2.83 -1.87 6.86
CA LEU A 213 4.03 -2.39 7.50
C LEU A 213 4.82 -3.22 6.50
N VAL A 214 6.11 -2.93 6.37
CA VAL A 214 7.00 -3.64 5.44
C VAL A 214 7.60 -4.86 6.14
N PRO A 215 7.50 -6.09 5.55
CA PRO A 215 8.09 -7.28 6.15
C PRO A 215 9.60 -7.16 6.28
N GLY A 216 10.12 -7.29 7.51
CA GLY A 216 11.57 -7.41 7.73
C GLY A 216 12.36 -6.11 7.80
N SER A 217 11.70 -4.98 8.01
CA SER A 217 12.32 -3.69 8.34
C SER A 217 12.76 -3.63 9.79
#